data_86917b35f6f815109a81630db7e6a01f
#
_entry.id   86917b35f6f815109a81630db7e6a01f
#
_cell.length_a   1.000
_cell.length_b   1.000
_cell.length_c   1.000
_cell.angle_alpha   90.00
_cell.angle_beta   90.00
_cell.angle_gamma   90.00
#
_symmetry.space_group_name_H-M   'P 1'
#
loop_
_entity.id
_entity.type
_entity.pdbx_description
1 polymer ?
#
loop_
_entity_poly.entity_id
_entity_poly.type
_entity_poly.pdbx_seq_one_letter_code
_entity_poly.pdbx_strand_id
1 'polypeptide(L)'
;MTNTNYHTHCTYCDGKDPLAAFVTEAEHLHFNQLGFSSHAPVPFENDFGIKDDQIPSYCKEIDQLQSHTTVTLLKALECDFIPGMSTPFETFKQQHNLDYIIGGVHLVRPKNSDQLWFIDGSKRQIYDDGLFQLFDGNIKLAVTAFWEQTFEMLETQHLDIIAHLDKIKMHNQHRFFQEDENWYKILVDKAIQLIHQHNIVMEINTRGLYKKRCDAFYPSTEILMKAKKLDIPVVISTDAHKAEELGLYADEAIEELQKCGYGHVVSFDTAKHCFR
;
A
#
# COMPACT_ATOMS: atom_id res chain seq x y z
N MET A 1 17.88 11.94 0.95
CA MET A 1 17.44 10.54 0.90
C MET A 1 16.46 10.32 2.04
N THR A 2 15.36 9.64 1.77
CA THR A 2 14.54 9.11 2.86
C THR A 2 15.29 7.94 3.45
N ASN A 3 15.58 8.02 4.75
CA ASN A 3 16.28 6.93 5.43
C ASN A 3 15.26 5.95 6.04
N THR A 4 14.13 5.74 5.37
CA THR A 4 13.03 4.89 5.85
C THR A 4 12.28 4.26 4.70
N ASN A 5 11.74 3.05 4.92
CA ASN A 5 10.76 2.41 4.06
C ASN A 5 9.81 1.61 4.95
N TYR A 6 8.51 1.76 4.76
CA TYR A 6 7.49 1.15 5.59
C TYR A 6 6.66 0.07 4.88
N HIS A 7 6.93 -0.18 3.58
CA HIS A 7 6.17 -1.12 2.77
C HIS A 7 7.11 -2.12 2.10
N THR A 8 7.26 -3.29 2.73
CA THR A 8 8.14 -4.36 2.27
C THR A 8 7.54 -5.75 2.50
N HIS A 9 7.80 -6.65 1.54
CA HIS A 9 7.31 -8.01 1.50
C HIS A 9 8.47 -9.01 1.50
N CYS A 10 8.39 -10.02 2.32
CA CYS A 10 9.43 -11.03 2.47
C CYS A 10 8.90 -12.45 2.20
N THR A 11 9.73 -13.46 2.40
CA THR A 11 9.37 -14.87 2.16
C THR A 11 8.25 -15.42 3.05
N TYR A 12 7.74 -14.66 4.01
CA TYR A 12 6.53 -15.02 4.75
C TYR A 12 5.25 -14.79 3.93
N CYS A 13 5.31 -13.95 2.90
CA CYS A 13 4.25 -13.73 1.93
C CYS A 13 4.80 -13.98 0.52
N ASP A 14 4.50 -13.15 -0.47
CA ASP A 14 4.96 -13.33 -1.86
C ASP A 14 6.30 -12.66 -2.17
N GLY A 15 6.95 -12.03 -1.19
CA GLY A 15 8.31 -11.53 -1.29
C GLY A 15 9.32 -12.64 -1.60
N LYS A 16 10.49 -12.29 -2.14
CA LYS A 16 11.47 -13.26 -2.66
C LYS A 16 12.64 -13.46 -1.72
N ASP A 17 12.90 -12.51 -0.84
CA ASP A 17 14.04 -12.54 0.05
C ASP A 17 13.60 -12.67 1.52
N PRO A 18 14.43 -13.30 2.40
CA PRO A 18 14.15 -13.39 3.82
C PRO A 18 14.33 -12.02 4.51
N LEU A 19 13.73 -11.85 5.69
CA LEU A 19 13.80 -10.62 6.50
C LEU A 19 15.25 -10.13 6.69
N ALA A 20 16.19 -11.03 6.96
CA ALA A 20 17.60 -10.69 7.18
C ALA A 20 18.27 -10.01 5.97
N ALA A 21 17.88 -10.38 4.73
CA ALA A 21 18.43 -9.75 3.53
C ALA A 21 17.99 -8.28 3.43
N PHE A 22 16.73 -7.99 3.78
CA PHE A 22 16.22 -6.60 3.82
C PHE A 22 16.91 -5.77 4.90
N VAL A 23 17.21 -6.36 6.07
CA VAL A 23 17.97 -5.67 7.12
C VAL A 23 19.39 -5.32 6.62
N THR A 24 20.09 -6.27 5.99
CA THR A 24 21.42 -6.03 5.43
C THR A 24 21.40 -4.91 4.39
N GLU A 25 20.42 -4.90 3.50
CA GLU A 25 20.30 -3.85 2.48
C GLU A 25 19.91 -2.50 3.11
N ALA A 26 19.04 -2.48 4.12
CA ALA A 26 18.71 -1.26 4.85
C ALA A 26 19.93 -0.65 5.56
N GLU A 27 20.81 -1.46 6.14
CA GLU A 27 22.10 -1.01 6.69
C GLU A 27 23.01 -0.43 5.61
N HIS A 28 23.11 -1.11 4.47
CA HIS A 28 23.88 -0.64 3.32
C HIS A 28 23.37 0.71 2.80
N LEU A 29 22.06 0.90 2.76
CA LEU A 29 21.41 2.14 2.36
C LEU A 29 21.33 3.20 3.49
N HIS A 30 21.89 2.91 4.67
CA HIS A 30 21.87 3.78 5.85
C HIS A 30 20.46 4.18 6.30
N PHE A 31 19.54 3.25 6.29
CA PHE A 31 18.18 3.48 6.79
C PHE A 31 18.17 3.65 8.32
N ASN A 32 17.33 4.56 8.79
CA ASN A 32 17.03 4.71 10.23
C ASN A 32 15.93 3.76 10.66
N GLN A 33 14.94 3.53 9.79
CA GLN A 33 13.79 2.67 10.07
C GLN A 33 13.45 1.82 8.83
N LEU A 34 13.07 0.58 9.10
CA LEU A 34 12.56 -0.37 8.12
C LEU A 34 11.30 -1.04 8.66
N GLY A 35 10.18 -0.87 7.97
CA GLY A 35 8.93 -1.56 8.30
C GLY A 35 8.75 -2.80 7.44
N PHE A 36 8.44 -3.91 8.08
CA PHE A 36 8.02 -5.14 7.43
C PHE A 36 6.49 -5.20 7.42
N SER A 37 5.89 -5.31 6.24
CA SER A 37 4.45 -5.22 6.04
C SER A 37 3.92 -6.30 5.09
N SER A 38 4.31 -7.55 5.33
CA SER A 38 3.82 -8.69 4.54
C SER A 38 2.29 -8.64 4.37
N HIS A 39 1.78 -9.11 3.22
CA HIS A 39 0.34 -9.22 2.99
C HIS A 39 -0.34 -10.00 4.10
N ALA A 40 -1.39 -9.44 4.69
CA ALA A 40 -2.18 -10.08 5.73
C ALA A 40 -2.92 -11.32 5.19
N PRO A 41 -3.36 -12.25 6.05
CA PRO A 41 -4.23 -13.33 5.65
C PRO A 41 -5.54 -12.85 5.04
N VAL A 42 -6.00 -13.54 4.00
CA VAL A 42 -7.34 -13.38 3.43
C VAL A 42 -8.14 -14.67 3.59
N PRO A 43 -9.49 -14.63 3.63
CA PRO A 43 -10.33 -15.78 4.02
C PRO A 43 -10.53 -16.81 2.89
N PHE A 44 -9.58 -16.94 1.98
CA PHE A 44 -9.58 -17.91 0.90
C PHE A 44 -8.15 -18.37 0.58
N GLU A 45 -8.02 -19.52 -0.08
CA GLU A 45 -6.72 -20.03 -0.47
C GLU A 45 -6.04 -19.09 -1.48
N ASN A 46 -4.79 -18.74 -1.19
CA ASN A 46 -3.99 -17.84 -2.00
C ASN A 46 -2.50 -18.15 -1.81
N ASP A 47 -1.65 -17.60 -2.68
CA ASP A 47 -0.20 -17.75 -2.69
C ASP A 47 0.55 -16.43 -2.39
N PHE A 48 -0.16 -15.36 -2.03
CA PHE A 48 0.43 -14.04 -1.78
C PHE A 48 0.44 -13.65 -0.30
N GLY A 49 -0.58 -14.00 0.50
CA GLY A 49 -0.69 -13.60 1.90
C GLY A 49 0.07 -14.51 2.86
N ILE A 50 0.55 -13.95 3.97
CA ILE A 50 1.07 -14.71 5.09
C ILE A 50 -0.03 -15.62 5.65
N LYS A 51 0.33 -16.82 6.11
CA LYS A 51 -0.63 -17.68 6.80
C LYS A 51 -0.81 -17.22 8.24
N ASP A 52 -2.04 -17.30 8.73
CA ASP A 52 -2.43 -16.84 10.08
C ASP A 52 -1.51 -17.42 11.17
N ASP A 53 -1.21 -18.71 11.10
CA ASP A 53 -0.35 -19.43 12.04
C ASP A 53 1.15 -19.04 11.94
N GLN A 54 1.56 -18.34 10.89
CA GLN A 54 2.93 -17.89 10.67
C GLN A 54 3.18 -16.45 11.21
N ILE A 55 2.14 -15.64 11.45
CA ILE A 55 2.33 -14.26 11.93
C ILE A 55 3.15 -14.20 13.24
N PRO A 56 2.92 -15.07 14.24
CA PRO A 56 3.77 -15.07 15.45
C PRO A 56 5.25 -15.33 15.17
N SER A 57 5.55 -16.21 14.20
CA SER A 57 6.93 -16.52 13.80
C SER A 57 7.58 -15.35 13.07
N TYR A 58 6.83 -14.69 12.17
CA TYR A 58 7.22 -13.47 11.47
C TYR A 58 7.59 -12.35 12.46
N CYS A 59 6.71 -12.04 13.40
CA CYS A 59 6.95 -11.02 14.42
C CYS A 59 8.17 -11.35 15.28
N LYS A 60 8.29 -12.62 15.70
CA LYS A 60 9.43 -13.08 16.52
C LYS A 60 10.76 -12.96 15.78
N GLU A 61 10.81 -13.27 14.48
CA GLU A 61 12.03 -13.15 13.70
C GLU A 61 12.45 -11.68 13.55
N ILE A 62 11.50 -10.75 13.37
CA ILE A 62 11.78 -9.30 13.34
C ILE A 62 12.38 -8.86 14.69
N ASP A 63 11.78 -9.28 15.82
CA ASP A 63 12.30 -8.97 17.17
C ASP A 63 13.72 -9.53 17.39
N GLN A 64 14.02 -10.70 16.87
CA GLN A 64 15.35 -11.29 16.91
C GLN A 64 16.36 -10.48 16.07
N LEU A 65 16.01 -10.10 14.86
CA LEU A 65 16.85 -9.30 13.99
C LEU A 65 17.13 -7.92 14.58
N GLN A 66 16.16 -7.32 15.27
CA GLN A 66 16.34 -6.02 15.95
C GLN A 66 17.54 -6.02 16.91
N SER A 67 17.85 -7.13 17.54
CA SER A 67 18.99 -7.23 18.48
C SER A 67 20.36 -7.19 17.81
N HIS A 68 20.41 -7.29 16.47
CA HIS A 68 21.63 -7.38 15.67
C HIS A 68 21.83 -6.19 14.72
N THR A 69 20.96 -5.19 14.75
CA THR A 69 21.02 -4.01 13.87
C THR A 69 20.75 -2.71 14.60
N THR A 70 21.29 -1.61 14.08
CA THR A 70 20.96 -0.24 14.53
C THR A 70 19.77 0.35 13.80
N VAL A 71 19.30 -0.27 12.71
CA VAL A 71 18.08 0.11 12.02
C VAL A 71 16.89 -0.23 12.91
N THR A 72 15.99 0.71 13.15
CA THR A 72 14.75 0.42 13.87
C THR A 72 13.83 -0.41 12.98
N LEU A 73 13.59 -1.66 13.37
CA LEU A 73 12.68 -2.56 12.66
C LEU A 73 11.27 -2.44 13.21
N LEU A 74 10.29 -2.32 12.32
CA LEU A 74 8.87 -2.17 12.67
C LEU A 74 8.06 -3.33 12.11
N LYS A 75 7.12 -3.82 12.93
CA LYS A 75 6.21 -4.92 12.59
C LYS A 75 4.90 -4.39 12.08
N ALA A 76 4.51 -4.76 10.88
CA ALA A 76 3.26 -4.37 10.27
C ALA A 76 2.69 -5.47 9.38
N LEU A 77 1.50 -5.26 8.89
CA LEU A 77 0.88 -6.03 7.81
C LEU A 77 0.26 -5.06 6.80
N GLU A 78 0.31 -5.42 5.53
CA GLU A 78 -0.53 -4.83 4.49
C GLU A 78 -1.83 -5.62 4.40
N CYS A 79 -2.92 -4.97 4.78
CA CYS A 79 -4.24 -5.57 4.85
C CYS A 79 -5.06 -5.22 3.61
N ASP A 80 -5.55 -6.24 2.91
CA ASP A 80 -6.47 -6.08 1.78
C ASP A 80 -7.90 -5.96 2.30
N PHE A 81 -8.59 -4.90 1.92
CA PHE A 81 -9.99 -4.71 2.30
C PHE A 81 -10.93 -5.27 1.24
N ILE A 82 -11.70 -6.29 1.63
CA ILE A 82 -12.74 -6.92 0.80
C ILE A 82 -14.04 -6.88 1.61
N PRO A 83 -15.07 -6.12 1.19
CA PRO A 83 -16.31 -5.93 1.95
C PRO A 83 -16.94 -7.25 2.39
N GLY A 84 -17.22 -7.37 3.68
CA GLY A 84 -17.84 -8.56 4.29
C GLY A 84 -16.96 -9.82 4.32
N MET A 85 -15.67 -9.73 3.94
CA MET A 85 -14.75 -10.86 3.93
C MET A 85 -13.48 -10.60 4.78
N SER A 86 -12.94 -9.39 4.76
CA SER A 86 -11.69 -9.09 5.49
C SER A 86 -11.90 -9.14 7.00
N THR A 87 -10.93 -9.72 7.71
CA THR A 87 -10.81 -9.57 9.15
C THR A 87 -10.59 -8.09 9.48
N PRO A 88 -11.24 -7.52 10.52
CA PRO A 88 -10.99 -6.15 10.93
C PRO A 88 -9.49 -5.91 11.17
N PHE A 89 -8.93 -4.87 10.59
CA PHE A 89 -7.48 -4.60 10.62
C PHE A 89 -6.94 -4.45 12.04
N GLU A 90 -7.71 -3.83 12.90
CA GLU A 90 -7.38 -3.68 14.32
C GLU A 90 -7.21 -5.03 15.04
N THR A 91 -7.88 -6.08 14.58
CA THR A 91 -7.71 -7.44 15.14
C THR A 91 -6.28 -7.92 14.96
N PHE A 92 -5.70 -7.76 13.77
CA PHE A 92 -4.30 -8.12 13.54
C PHE A 92 -3.34 -7.27 14.39
N LYS A 93 -3.59 -5.95 14.45
CA LYS A 93 -2.76 -5.02 15.21
C LYS A 93 -2.68 -5.40 16.68
N GLN A 94 -3.83 -5.67 17.29
CA GLN A 94 -3.92 -6.03 18.72
C GLN A 94 -3.40 -7.42 19.01
N GLN A 95 -3.77 -8.45 18.23
CA GLN A 95 -3.38 -9.83 18.49
C GLN A 95 -1.88 -10.06 18.37
N HIS A 96 -1.21 -9.35 17.45
CA HIS A 96 0.20 -9.55 17.14
C HIS A 96 1.09 -8.39 17.60
N ASN A 97 0.52 -7.40 18.28
CA ASN A 97 1.23 -6.20 18.75
C ASN A 97 2.04 -5.56 17.63
N LEU A 98 1.36 -5.29 16.50
CA LEU A 98 1.96 -4.63 15.34
C LEU A 98 2.12 -3.13 15.61
N ASP A 99 3.19 -2.55 15.07
CA ASP A 99 3.48 -1.12 15.22
C ASP A 99 2.49 -0.27 14.40
N TYR A 100 2.18 -0.71 13.18
CA TYR A 100 1.23 -0.03 12.30
C TYR A 100 0.54 -1.00 11.33
N ILE A 101 -0.50 -0.52 10.64
CA ILE A 101 -1.22 -1.21 9.58
C ILE A 101 -1.17 -0.39 8.30
N ILE A 102 -0.87 -1.05 7.20
CA ILE A 102 -1.10 -0.53 5.85
C ILE A 102 -2.42 -1.10 5.34
N GLY A 103 -3.29 -0.26 4.79
CA GLY A 103 -4.53 -0.70 4.17
C GLY A 103 -4.53 -0.45 2.66
N GLY A 104 -5.01 -1.40 1.87
CA GLY A 104 -5.11 -1.27 0.42
C GLY A 104 -6.28 -2.07 -0.18
N VAL A 105 -6.50 -1.90 -1.47
CA VAL A 105 -7.49 -2.65 -2.25
C VAL A 105 -6.81 -3.23 -3.48
N HIS A 106 -6.61 -4.54 -3.49
CA HIS A 106 -6.07 -5.30 -4.63
C HIS A 106 -7.14 -6.15 -5.32
N LEU A 107 -8.20 -6.49 -4.57
CA LEU A 107 -9.28 -7.37 -4.98
C LEU A 107 -10.61 -6.62 -4.83
N VAL A 108 -11.19 -6.19 -5.94
CA VAL A 108 -12.47 -5.49 -5.93
C VAL A 108 -13.61 -6.50 -5.94
N ARG A 109 -14.55 -6.38 -4.99
CA ARG A 109 -15.76 -7.18 -4.91
C ARG A 109 -16.93 -6.44 -5.54
N PRO A 110 -17.47 -6.89 -6.69
CA PRO A 110 -18.70 -6.30 -7.24
C PRO A 110 -19.89 -6.53 -6.31
N LYS A 111 -20.81 -5.57 -6.21
CA LYS A 111 -21.97 -5.64 -5.28
C LYS A 111 -22.83 -6.89 -5.42
N ASN A 112 -22.87 -7.49 -6.60
CA ASN A 112 -23.76 -8.62 -6.93
C ASN A 112 -22.99 -9.89 -7.30
N SER A 113 -21.73 -10.03 -6.87
CA SER A 113 -20.89 -11.18 -7.19
C SER A 113 -20.04 -11.58 -5.99
N ASP A 114 -19.80 -12.89 -5.85
CA ASP A 114 -18.80 -13.42 -4.92
C ASP A 114 -17.42 -13.56 -5.58
N GLN A 115 -17.33 -13.31 -6.89
CA GLN A 115 -16.07 -13.28 -7.61
C GLN A 115 -15.38 -11.93 -7.37
N LEU A 116 -14.03 -11.98 -7.34
CA LEU A 116 -13.20 -10.82 -7.09
C LEU A 116 -12.46 -10.40 -8.35
N TRP A 117 -12.39 -9.11 -8.59
CA TRP A 117 -11.57 -8.53 -9.64
C TRP A 117 -10.18 -8.21 -9.11
N PHE A 118 -9.19 -8.98 -9.52
CA PHE A 118 -7.80 -8.75 -9.14
C PHE A 118 -7.19 -7.66 -10.04
N ILE A 119 -6.97 -6.46 -9.48
CA ILE A 119 -6.62 -5.26 -10.26
C ILE A 119 -5.13 -5.09 -10.50
N ASP A 120 -4.26 -5.75 -9.75
CA ASP A 120 -2.81 -5.53 -9.79
C ASP A 120 -1.96 -6.79 -10.02
N GLY A 121 -2.58 -7.87 -10.39
CA GLY A 121 -1.88 -9.11 -10.77
C GLY A 121 -0.78 -8.88 -11.79
N SER A 122 0.17 -9.81 -11.88
CA SER A 122 1.35 -9.69 -12.74
C SER A 122 1.04 -9.59 -14.24
N LYS A 123 -0.15 -10.03 -14.65
CA LYS A 123 -0.60 -10.05 -16.05
C LYS A 123 -1.76 -9.10 -16.27
N ARG A 124 -1.60 -8.15 -17.19
CA ARG A 124 -2.67 -7.23 -17.60
C ARG A 124 -3.96 -7.95 -18.03
N GLN A 125 -3.84 -9.14 -18.60
CA GLN A 125 -4.99 -9.95 -19.02
C GLN A 125 -5.95 -10.24 -17.85
N ILE A 126 -5.45 -10.45 -16.63
CA ILE A 126 -6.30 -10.69 -15.44
C ILE A 126 -7.19 -9.47 -15.16
N TYR A 127 -6.62 -8.27 -15.27
CA TYR A 127 -7.39 -7.03 -15.13
C TYR A 127 -8.46 -6.91 -16.23
N ASP A 128 -8.08 -7.15 -17.48
CA ASP A 128 -8.99 -7.05 -18.63
C ASP A 128 -10.11 -8.09 -18.53
N ASP A 129 -9.78 -9.35 -18.24
CA ASP A 129 -10.77 -10.42 -18.06
C ASP A 129 -11.78 -10.09 -16.94
N GLY A 130 -11.31 -9.63 -15.79
CA GLY A 130 -12.17 -9.23 -14.70
C GLY A 130 -13.07 -8.05 -15.05
N LEU A 131 -12.56 -7.04 -15.76
CA LEU A 131 -13.36 -5.93 -16.26
C LEU A 131 -14.50 -6.42 -17.17
N PHE A 132 -14.20 -7.30 -18.10
CA PHE A 132 -15.22 -7.79 -19.06
C PHE A 132 -16.18 -8.81 -18.42
N GLN A 133 -15.70 -9.69 -17.57
CA GLN A 133 -16.53 -10.76 -16.97
C GLN A 133 -17.41 -10.25 -15.83
N LEU A 134 -16.92 -9.30 -15.00
CA LEU A 134 -17.60 -8.88 -13.80
C LEU A 134 -18.33 -7.53 -13.94
N PHE A 135 -17.98 -6.75 -14.95
CA PHE A 135 -18.52 -5.40 -15.16
C PHE A 135 -18.99 -5.15 -16.61
N ASP A 136 -19.11 -6.21 -17.44
CA ASP A 136 -19.52 -6.14 -18.85
C ASP A 136 -18.69 -5.12 -19.67
N GLY A 137 -17.41 -4.93 -19.32
CA GLY A 137 -16.53 -3.94 -19.94
C GLY A 137 -16.82 -2.48 -19.53
N ASN A 138 -17.73 -2.24 -18.60
CA ASN A 138 -18.05 -0.90 -18.10
C ASN A 138 -17.00 -0.40 -17.12
N ILE A 139 -15.94 0.23 -17.64
CA ILE A 139 -14.82 0.68 -16.81
C ILE A 139 -15.24 1.69 -15.74
N LYS A 140 -16.19 2.58 -16.04
CA LYS A 140 -16.65 3.56 -15.06
C LYS A 140 -17.33 2.89 -13.88
N LEU A 141 -18.13 1.84 -14.12
CA LEU A 141 -18.74 1.03 -13.05
C LEU A 141 -17.66 0.32 -12.23
N ALA A 142 -16.68 -0.31 -12.88
CA ALA A 142 -15.61 -1.07 -12.25
C ALA A 142 -14.71 -0.16 -11.38
N VAL A 143 -14.28 0.98 -11.90
CA VAL A 143 -13.47 1.96 -11.15
C VAL A 143 -14.28 2.59 -10.01
N THR A 144 -15.59 2.83 -10.22
CA THR A 144 -16.44 3.31 -9.12
C THR A 144 -16.53 2.28 -8.00
N ALA A 145 -16.65 0.98 -8.33
CA ALA A 145 -16.65 -0.08 -7.32
C ALA A 145 -15.35 -0.13 -6.52
N PHE A 146 -14.19 0.03 -7.16
CA PHE A 146 -12.90 0.15 -6.48
C PHE A 146 -12.89 1.32 -5.48
N TRP A 147 -13.31 2.49 -5.89
CA TRP A 147 -13.33 3.66 -5.02
C TRP A 147 -14.37 3.55 -3.90
N GLU A 148 -15.56 2.99 -4.17
CA GLU A 148 -16.55 2.74 -3.12
C GLU A 148 -16.01 1.78 -2.05
N GLN A 149 -15.30 0.73 -2.47
CA GLN A 149 -14.63 -0.20 -1.55
C GLN A 149 -13.49 0.50 -0.77
N THR A 150 -12.72 1.35 -1.42
CA THR A 150 -11.71 2.19 -0.75
C THR A 150 -12.35 3.13 0.28
N PHE A 151 -13.49 3.75 -0.04
CA PHE A 151 -14.22 4.60 0.91
C PHE A 151 -14.70 3.80 2.13
N GLU A 152 -15.29 2.63 1.90
CA GLU A 152 -15.74 1.75 2.98
C GLU A 152 -14.56 1.33 3.88
N MET A 153 -13.40 1.01 3.30
CA MET A 153 -12.18 0.74 4.06
C MET A 153 -11.80 1.94 4.95
N LEU A 154 -11.72 3.13 4.36
CA LEU A 154 -11.33 4.35 5.08
C LEU A 154 -12.31 4.73 6.19
N GLU A 155 -13.60 4.44 6.01
CA GLU A 155 -14.65 4.75 6.98
C GLU A 155 -14.79 3.69 8.10
N THR A 156 -14.39 2.43 7.84
CA THR A 156 -14.68 1.31 8.74
C THR A 156 -13.46 0.63 9.34
N GLN A 157 -12.28 0.82 8.75
CA GLN A 157 -11.07 0.15 9.22
C GLN A 157 -10.10 1.14 9.90
N HIS A 158 -9.35 0.65 10.89
CA HIS A 158 -8.24 1.36 11.47
C HIS A 158 -6.97 1.02 10.69
N LEU A 159 -6.44 1.99 9.95
CA LEU A 159 -5.16 1.89 9.23
C LEU A 159 -4.32 3.14 9.49
N ASP A 160 -3.01 2.96 9.55
CA ASP A 160 -2.06 4.05 9.78
C ASP A 160 -1.60 4.65 8.43
N ILE A 161 -1.44 3.81 7.42
CA ILE A 161 -1.01 4.19 6.07
C ILE A 161 -2.01 3.66 5.03
N ILE A 162 -2.41 4.51 4.09
CA ILE A 162 -3.11 4.06 2.87
C ILE A 162 -2.07 3.74 1.80
N ALA A 163 -2.05 2.48 1.34
CA ALA A 163 -1.17 1.99 0.28
C ALA A 163 -1.61 2.51 -1.09
N HIS A 164 -0.64 2.83 -1.94
CA HIS A 164 -0.80 3.04 -3.41
C HIS A 164 -2.23 3.41 -3.86
N LEU A 165 -2.78 4.49 -3.33
CA LEU A 165 -4.20 4.90 -3.35
C LEU A 165 -4.92 4.71 -4.69
N ASP A 166 -4.25 4.97 -5.81
CA ASP A 166 -4.82 4.88 -7.16
C ASP A 166 -4.28 3.69 -7.96
N LYS A 167 -3.99 2.57 -7.28
CA LYS A 167 -3.46 1.33 -7.90
C LYS A 167 -4.28 0.84 -9.09
N ILE A 168 -5.58 1.14 -9.09
CA ILE A 168 -6.52 0.81 -10.18
C ILE A 168 -6.07 1.27 -11.57
N LYS A 169 -5.20 2.28 -11.66
CA LYS A 169 -4.66 2.79 -12.93
C LYS A 169 -3.54 1.92 -13.52
N MET A 170 -2.94 1.02 -12.73
CA MET A 170 -1.74 0.27 -13.11
C MET A 170 -1.86 -0.42 -14.47
N HIS A 171 -2.90 -1.21 -14.67
CA HIS A 171 -3.16 -1.90 -15.92
C HIS A 171 -4.04 -1.11 -16.90
N ASN A 172 -4.63 0.02 -16.44
CA ASN A 172 -5.37 0.90 -17.32
C ASN A 172 -4.49 1.52 -18.39
N GLN A 173 -3.36 2.14 -18.02
CA GLN A 173 -2.41 2.78 -18.93
C GLN A 173 -3.14 3.63 -19.99
N HIS A 174 -4.08 4.46 -19.55
CA HIS A 174 -4.92 5.35 -20.37
C HIS A 174 -5.82 4.64 -21.40
N ARG A 175 -6.04 3.32 -21.31
CA ARG A 175 -6.82 2.55 -22.30
C ARG A 175 -8.33 2.71 -22.18
N PHE A 176 -8.83 2.69 -20.96
CA PHE A 176 -10.27 2.62 -20.68
C PHE A 176 -10.81 3.89 -20.02
N PHE A 177 -9.99 4.58 -19.22
CA PHE A 177 -10.35 5.85 -18.60
C PHE A 177 -9.14 6.78 -18.50
N GLN A 178 -9.43 8.08 -18.35
CA GLN A 178 -8.43 9.12 -18.11
C GLN A 178 -8.60 9.67 -16.69
N GLU A 179 -7.49 9.95 -16.00
CA GLU A 179 -7.50 10.49 -14.64
C GLU A 179 -8.03 11.94 -14.58
N ASP A 180 -8.06 12.65 -15.70
CA ASP A 180 -8.59 14.01 -15.82
C ASP A 180 -10.11 14.09 -16.03
N GLU A 181 -10.81 12.95 -16.20
CA GLU A 181 -12.26 12.90 -16.30
C GLU A 181 -12.95 13.36 -15.01
N ASN A 182 -14.00 14.17 -15.14
CA ASN A 182 -14.69 14.75 -13.98
C ASN A 182 -15.23 13.71 -13.00
N TRP A 183 -15.76 12.59 -13.50
CA TRP A 183 -16.30 11.54 -12.64
C TRP A 183 -15.18 10.88 -11.80
N TYR A 184 -13.97 10.70 -12.37
CA TYR A 184 -12.83 10.16 -11.66
C TYR A 184 -12.33 11.15 -10.59
N LYS A 185 -12.21 12.42 -10.94
CA LYS A 185 -11.80 13.48 -10.00
C LYS A 185 -12.71 13.59 -8.79
N ILE A 186 -14.04 13.41 -8.98
CA ILE A 186 -15.00 13.42 -7.86
C ILE A 186 -14.72 12.27 -6.89
N LEU A 187 -14.39 11.07 -7.39
CA LEU A 187 -14.05 9.91 -6.55
C LEU A 187 -12.74 10.13 -5.79
N VAL A 188 -11.72 10.64 -6.47
CA VAL A 188 -10.44 11.03 -5.86
C VAL A 188 -10.66 12.08 -4.76
N ASP A 189 -11.43 13.14 -5.03
CA ASP A 189 -11.68 14.19 -4.04
C ASP A 189 -12.36 13.64 -2.79
N LYS A 190 -13.31 12.71 -2.92
CA LYS A 190 -13.91 12.03 -1.77
C LYS A 190 -12.88 11.22 -0.97
N ALA A 191 -12.01 10.44 -1.64
CA ALA A 191 -10.97 9.68 -0.96
C ALA A 191 -10.02 10.58 -0.16
N ILE A 192 -9.56 11.67 -0.75
CA ILE A 192 -8.67 12.65 -0.11
C ILE A 192 -9.32 13.27 1.13
N GLN A 193 -10.63 13.60 1.06
CA GLN A 193 -11.35 14.10 2.23
C GLN A 193 -11.44 13.06 3.36
N LEU A 194 -11.71 11.79 3.04
CA LEU A 194 -11.74 10.72 4.04
C LEU A 194 -10.36 10.47 4.67
N ILE A 195 -9.31 10.44 3.88
CA ILE A 195 -7.92 10.30 4.38
C ILE A 195 -7.61 11.43 5.36
N HIS A 196 -7.94 12.68 5.01
CA HIS A 196 -7.75 13.83 5.88
C HIS A 196 -8.59 13.74 7.16
N GLN A 197 -9.88 13.39 7.06
CA GLN A 197 -10.79 13.28 8.20
C GLN A 197 -10.34 12.22 9.22
N HIS A 198 -9.78 11.12 8.74
CA HIS A 198 -9.31 10.01 9.59
C HIS A 198 -7.82 10.12 9.98
N ASN A 199 -7.13 11.21 9.59
CA ASN A 199 -5.71 11.44 9.87
C ASN A 199 -4.79 10.31 9.40
N ILE A 200 -5.09 9.71 8.24
CA ILE A 200 -4.32 8.61 7.66
C ILE A 200 -3.13 9.17 6.89
N VAL A 201 -1.97 8.52 7.02
CA VAL A 201 -0.77 8.85 6.23
C VAL A 201 -0.92 8.30 4.82
N MET A 202 -0.58 9.08 3.80
CA MET A 202 -0.59 8.64 2.41
C MET A 202 0.79 8.14 2.00
N GLU A 203 0.84 6.99 1.40
CA GLU A 203 2.06 6.48 0.76
C GLU A 203 2.25 7.11 -0.62
N ILE A 204 3.47 7.57 -0.95
CA ILE A 204 3.93 7.65 -2.33
C ILE A 204 4.73 6.39 -2.64
N ASN A 205 4.19 5.55 -3.50
CA ASN A 205 4.71 4.23 -3.82
C ASN A 205 5.43 4.25 -5.17
N THR A 206 6.67 3.76 -5.17
CA THR A 206 7.55 3.82 -6.34
C THR A 206 7.47 2.58 -7.24
N ARG A 207 6.77 1.51 -6.81
CA ARG A 207 6.75 0.20 -7.48
C ARG A 207 6.30 0.26 -8.94
N GLY A 208 5.31 1.11 -9.24
CA GLY A 208 4.82 1.28 -10.60
C GLY A 208 5.92 1.61 -11.59
N LEU A 209 6.81 2.53 -11.20
CA LEU A 209 7.90 3.01 -12.05
C LEU A 209 9.02 1.96 -12.19
N TYR A 210 9.59 1.47 -11.10
CA TYR A 210 10.74 0.56 -11.19
C TYR A 210 10.36 -0.82 -11.76
N LYS A 211 9.11 -1.27 -11.59
CA LYS A 211 8.59 -2.47 -12.25
C LYS A 211 8.11 -2.22 -13.67
N LYS A 212 8.11 -0.97 -14.13
CA LYS A 212 7.62 -0.57 -15.47
C LYS A 212 6.16 -1.00 -15.72
N ARG A 213 5.35 -1.00 -14.67
CA ARG A 213 3.93 -1.34 -14.71
C ARG A 213 3.05 -0.11 -14.89
N CYS A 214 3.56 1.05 -14.49
CA CYS A 214 2.94 2.35 -14.63
C CYS A 214 4.03 3.38 -14.94
N ASP A 215 3.68 4.47 -15.58
CA ASP A 215 4.57 5.60 -15.89
C ASP A 215 4.51 6.72 -14.84
N ALA A 216 3.83 6.45 -13.72
CA ALA A 216 3.67 7.37 -12.60
C ALA A 216 3.81 6.65 -11.25
N PHE A 217 3.99 7.43 -10.20
CA PHE A 217 3.85 6.96 -8.81
C PHE A 217 2.40 6.58 -8.48
N TYR A 218 2.22 5.85 -7.40
CA TYR A 218 0.95 5.70 -6.71
C TYR A 218 0.99 6.48 -5.39
N PRO A 219 0.19 7.56 -5.25
CA PRO A 219 -0.72 8.12 -6.25
C PRO A 219 -0.03 9.07 -7.24
N SER A 220 -0.79 9.48 -8.27
CA SER A 220 -0.37 10.45 -9.28
C SER A 220 -0.12 11.85 -8.68
N THR A 221 0.68 12.66 -9.39
CA THR A 221 1.02 14.04 -9.02
C THR A 221 -0.20 14.89 -8.67
N GLU A 222 -1.29 14.78 -9.43
CA GLU A 222 -2.51 15.57 -9.18
C GLU A 222 -3.13 15.20 -7.82
N ILE A 223 -3.12 13.94 -7.44
CA ILE A 223 -3.60 13.47 -6.14
C ILE A 223 -2.70 13.98 -5.02
N LEU A 224 -1.37 13.91 -5.17
CA LEU A 224 -0.41 14.44 -4.21
C LEU A 224 -0.58 15.95 -3.99
N MET A 225 -0.80 16.72 -5.07
CA MET A 225 -1.10 18.15 -4.96
C MET A 225 -2.39 18.45 -4.20
N LYS A 226 -3.43 17.62 -4.36
CA LYS A 226 -4.69 17.73 -3.61
C LYS A 226 -4.48 17.36 -2.14
N ALA A 227 -3.75 16.29 -1.86
CA ALA A 227 -3.40 15.86 -0.51
C ALA A 227 -2.61 16.94 0.23
N LYS A 228 -1.65 17.59 -0.44
CA LYS A 228 -0.88 18.69 0.13
C LYS A 228 -1.73 19.89 0.53
N LYS A 229 -2.78 20.23 -0.21
CA LYS A 229 -3.70 21.34 0.15
C LYS A 229 -4.44 21.10 1.45
N LEU A 230 -4.57 19.86 1.89
CA LEU A 230 -5.16 19.46 3.17
C LEU A 230 -4.10 19.08 4.21
N ASP A 231 -2.81 19.31 3.91
CA ASP A 231 -1.67 18.95 4.75
C ASP A 231 -1.68 17.47 5.18
N ILE A 232 -2.17 16.56 4.31
CA ILE A 232 -2.12 15.12 4.56
C ILE A 232 -0.65 14.69 4.63
N PRO A 233 -0.22 14.03 5.73
CA PRO A 233 1.15 13.57 5.86
C PRO A 233 1.46 12.45 4.87
N VAL A 234 2.73 12.38 4.41
CA VAL A 234 3.17 11.38 3.43
C VAL A 234 4.41 10.62 3.89
N VAL A 235 4.51 9.37 3.46
CA VAL A 235 5.72 8.53 3.51
C VAL A 235 6.11 8.10 2.11
N ILE A 236 7.40 7.81 1.90
CA ILE A 236 7.88 7.18 0.66
C ILE A 236 8.07 5.70 0.93
N SER A 237 7.54 4.86 0.05
CA SER A 237 7.67 3.42 0.13
C SER A 237 7.91 2.81 -1.26
N THR A 238 8.62 1.69 -1.26
CA THR A 238 8.94 1.00 -2.52
C THR A 238 8.06 -0.21 -2.79
N ASP A 239 7.31 -0.69 -1.78
CA ASP A 239 6.55 -1.94 -1.89
C ASP A 239 7.47 -3.07 -2.40
N ALA A 240 8.66 -3.13 -1.74
CA ALA A 240 9.76 -4.00 -2.14
C ALA A 240 9.45 -5.46 -1.87
N HIS A 241 9.61 -6.32 -2.87
CA HIS A 241 9.50 -7.78 -2.75
C HIS A 241 10.86 -8.48 -2.86
N LYS A 242 11.92 -7.69 -3.02
CA LYS A 242 13.32 -8.09 -2.93
C LYS A 242 14.10 -7.02 -2.19
N ALA A 243 15.14 -7.43 -1.48
CA ALA A 243 15.99 -6.51 -0.73
C ALA A 243 16.58 -5.40 -1.64
N GLU A 244 17.04 -5.75 -2.84
CA GLU A 244 17.59 -4.81 -3.83
C GLU A 244 16.60 -3.73 -4.31
N GLU A 245 15.31 -3.85 -3.98
CA GLU A 245 14.27 -2.91 -4.37
C GLU A 245 14.04 -1.79 -3.33
N LEU A 246 14.65 -1.87 -2.14
CA LEU A 246 14.37 -0.99 -0.99
C LEU A 246 14.55 0.51 -1.25
N GLY A 247 15.50 0.91 -2.08
CA GLY A 247 15.81 2.32 -2.35
C GLY A 247 15.41 2.79 -3.74
N LEU A 248 14.76 1.94 -4.55
CA LEU A 248 14.51 2.25 -5.95
C LEU A 248 13.51 3.41 -6.12
N TYR A 249 13.91 4.41 -6.90
CA TYR A 249 13.13 5.62 -7.21
C TYR A 249 12.77 6.49 -5.99
N ALA A 250 13.52 6.35 -4.88
CA ALA A 250 13.28 7.15 -3.68
C ALA A 250 13.64 8.63 -3.89
N ASP A 251 14.73 8.92 -4.60
CA ASP A 251 15.15 10.30 -4.89
C ASP A 251 14.15 10.98 -5.85
N GLU A 252 13.67 10.27 -6.87
CA GLU A 252 12.63 10.76 -7.77
C GLU A 252 11.31 11.03 -7.05
N ALA A 253 10.96 10.20 -6.04
CA ALA A 253 9.79 10.42 -5.21
C ALA A 253 9.94 11.68 -4.33
N ILE A 254 11.15 11.95 -3.80
CA ILE A 254 11.44 13.19 -3.08
C ILE A 254 11.26 14.41 -3.99
N GLU A 255 11.82 14.36 -5.21
CA GLU A 255 11.66 15.45 -6.18
C GLU A 255 10.20 15.69 -6.52
N GLU A 256 9.41 14.61 -6.69
CA GLU A 256 7.99 14.71 -7.00
C GLU A 256 7.21 15.34 -5.83
N LEU A 257 7.48 14.92 -4.60
CA LEU A 257 6.88 15.52 -3.41
C LEU A 257 7.23 17.00 -3.28
N GLN A 258 8.48 17.39 -3.56
CA GLN A 258 8.90 18.80 -3.55
C GLN A 258 8.14 19.63 -4.60
N LYS A 259 7.96 19.10 -5.81
CA LYS A 259 7.12 19.74 -6.87
C LYS A 259 5.67 19.91 -6.42
N CYS A 260 5.14 18.96 -5.63
CA CYS A 260 3.81 19.03 -5.03
C CYS A 260 3.71 19.97 -3.83
N GLY A 261 4.85 20.53 -3.34
CA GLY A 261 4.90 21.47 -2.23
C GLY A 261 5.14 20.82 -0.86
N TYR A 262 5.49 19.55 -0.78
CA TYR A 262 5.89 18.92 0.48
C TYR A 262 7.32 19.30 0.84
N GLY A 263 7.52 19.75 2.09
CA GLY A 263 8.86 20.08 2.61
C GLY A 263 9.52 18.95 3.37
N HIS A 264 8.77 17.95 3.77
CA HIS A 264 9.23 16.77 4.53
C HIS A 264 8.26 15.60 4.37
N VAL A 265 8.73 14.42 4.71
CA VAL A 265 7.93 13.21 4.91
C VAL A 265 7.87 12.91 6.41
N VAL A 266 6.84 12.19 6.84
CA VAL A 266 6.74 11.77 8.25
C VAL A 266 7.51 10.47 8.49
N SER A 267 7.84 10.22 9.76
CA SER A 267 8.45 8.97 10.22
C SER A 267 7.69 8.40 11.43
N PHE A 268 7.88 7.12 11.73
CA PHE A 268 7.24 6.48 12.86
C PHE A 268 7.94 6.88 14.18
N ASP A 269 7.18 7.45 15.10
CA ASP A 269 7.62 7.76 16.46
C ASP A 269 7.38 6.55 17.37
N THR A 270 8.43 5.79 17.65
CA THR A 270 8.35 4.58 18.47
C THR A 270 7.90 4.85 19.91
N ALA A 271 8.13 6.05 20.44
CA ALA A 271 7.70 6.41 21.79
C ALA A 271 6.21 6.74 21.89
N LYS A 272 5.61 7.20 20.78
CA LYS A 272 4.19 7.58 20.69
C LYS A 272 3.35 6.58 19.90
N HIS A 273 3.99 5.59 19.27
CA HIS A 273 3.36 4.62 18.39
C HIS A 273 2.48 5.27 17.31
N CYS A 274 3.01 6.29 16.62
CA CYS A 274 2.32 6.98 15.53
C CYS A 274 3.29 7.60 14.54
N PHE A 275 2.82 7.90 13.34
CA PHE A 275 3.56 8.68 12.34
C PHE A 275 3.48 10.19 12.62
N ARG A 276 4.60 10.89 12.45
CA ARG A 276 4.69 12.35 12.55
C ARG A 276 5.88 12.97 11.81
#